data_7a7b0fc4a64b20e593d1a739c6a7f9ac
#
_entry.id   7a7b0fc4a64b20e593d1a739c6a7f9ac
#
_cell.length_a   1.000
_cell.length_b   1.000
_cell.length_c   1.000
_cell.angle_alpha   90.00
_cell.angle_beta   90.00
_cell.angle_gamma   90.00
#
_symmetry.space_group_name_H-M   'P 1'
#
loop_
_entity.id
_entity.type
_entity.pdbx_description
1 polymer ?
#
loop_
_entity_poly.entity_id
_entity_poly.type
_entity_poly.pdbx_seq_one_letter_code
_entity_poly.pdbx_strand_id
1 'polypeptide(L)'
;MKMTTDIPAAITTPDKVDTRLGTSRFFDGFPDEETVQKVYDNLDFERGVQAFLTAMPGASVYGLREGFRSQGAKDNQTVLIMEDLMDSKSLFLTANNETVYNLVWLDLKKGPVVIESAPNVLGIIDDFWFHYVGDVGNELGVGRITKLHLTYLLAFRR
;
A
#
# COMPACT_ATOMS: atom_id res chain seq x y z
N MET A 1 -34.37 38.93 -17.21
CA MET A 1 -35.08 38.21 -18.28
C MET A 1 -36.13 37.35 -17.61
N LYS A 2 -37.42 37.50 -17.90
CA LYS A 2 -38.41 36.59 -17.31
C LYS A 2 -38.42 35.30 -18.13
N MET A 3 -38.10 34.19 -17.51
CA MET A 3 -38.23 32.87 -18.13
C MET A 3 -39.70 32.60 -18.44
N THR A 4 -40.00 32.20 -19.64
CA THR A 4 -41.36 31.90 -20.10
C THR A 4 -41.73 30.42 -19.93
N THR A 5 -40.78 29.59 -19.58
CA THR A 5 -40.99 28.15 -19.33
C THR A 5 -40.81 27.86 -17.84
N ASP A 6 -41.76 27.19 -17.27
CA ASP A 6 -41.67 26.72 -15.89
C ASP A 6 -40.69 25.54 -15.83
N ILE A 7 -39.62 25.69 -15.05
CA ILE A 7 -38.59 24.68 -14.88
C ILE A 7 -38.99 23.79 -13.69
N PRO A 8 -39.19 22.48 -13.88
CA PRO A 8 -39.55 21.60 -12.75
C PRO A 8 -38.48 21.60 -11.65
N ALA A 9 -38.90 21.71 -10.39
CA ALA A 9 -37.99 21.70 -9.25
C ALA A 9 -37.09 20.45 -9.20
N ALA A 10 -37.52 19.34 -9.80
CA ALA A 10 -36.74 18.09 -9.86
C ALA A 10 -35.46 18.19 -10.69
N ILE A 11 -35.34 19.21 -11.55
CA ILE A 11 -34.15 19.41 -12.42
C ILE A 11 -33.37 20.69 -12.07
N THR A 12 -33.78 21.38 -11.01
CA THR A 12 -33.07 22.58 -10.52
C THR A 12 -32.23 22.23 -9.29
N THR A 13 -31.07 22.88 -9.17
CA THR A 13 -30.28 22.79 -7.94
C THR A 13 -30.99 23.56 -6.83
N PRO A 14 -31.27 22.96 -5.68
CA PRO A 14 -31.88 23.68 -4.56
C PRO A 14 -30.91 24.74 -4.00
N ASP A 15 -31.43 25.88 -3.54
CA ASP A 15 -30.62 26.96 -2.94
C ASP A 15 -29.95 26.55 -1.62
N LYS A 16 -30.45 25.49 -0.99
CA LYS A 16 -29.97 24.98 0.29
C LYS A 16 -30.04 23.47 0.35
N VAL A 17 -28.93 22.84 0.75
CA VAL A 17 -28.82 21.39 0.96
C VAL A 17 -28.21 21.11 2.32
N ASP A 18 -28.90 20.38 3.17
CA ASP A 18 -28.35 19.91 4.44
C ASP A 18 -27.60 18.60 4.24
N THR A 19 -26.33 18.59 4.61
CA THR A 19 -25.40 17.47 4.45
C THR A 19 -24.76 17.08 5.79
N ARG A 20 -24.00 15.98 5.83
CA ARG A 20 -23.18 15.63 7.00
C ARG A 20 -22.13 16.69 7.37
N LEU A 21 -21.78 17.56 6.42
CA LEU A 21 -20.84 18.67 6.62
C LEU A 21 -21.55 19.96 7.08
N GLY A 22 -22.85 19.89 7.33
CA GLY A 22 -23.72 21.02 7.59
C GLY A 22 -24.44 21.49 6.34
N THR A 23 -25.00 22.69 6.41
CA THR A 23 -25.76 23.30 5.32
C THR A 23 -24.83 23.81 4.23
N SER A 24 -25.08 23.40 2.99
CA SER A 24 -24.50 23.97 1.78
C SER A 24 -25.49 24.94 1.14
N ARG A 25 -25.01 26.09 0.66
CA ARG A 25 -25.81 27.15 0.05
C ARG A 25 -25.41 27.36 -1.39
N PHE A 26 -26.40 27.60 -2.25
CA PHE A 26 -26.21 27.79 -3.67
C PHE A 26 -27.00 29.01 -4.14
N PHE A 27 -26.49 29.71 -5.15
CA PHE A 27 -27.21 30.75 -5.87
C PHE A 27 -27.13 30.42 -7.36
N ASP A 28 -28.28 30.25 -8.00
CA ASP A 28 -28.40 29.82 -9.40
C ASP A 28 -27.52 28.58 -9.73
N GLY A 29 -27.44 27.62 -8.80
CA GLY A 29 -26.64 26.40 -8.94
C GLY A 29 -25.15 26.55 -8.60
N PHE A 30 -24.68 27.76 -8.28
CA PHE A 30 -23.29 27.99 -7.85
C PHE A 30 -23.18 28.01 -6.33
N PRO A 31 -22.24 27.26 -5.73
CA PRO A 31 -22.03 27.29 -4.29
C PRO A 31 -21.48 28.65 -3.84
N ASP A 32 -21.88 29.08 -2.63
CA ASP A 32 -21.24 30.23 -1.98
C ASP A 32 -19.80 29.88 -1.50
N GLU A 33 -19.02 30.92 -1.15
CA GLU A 33 -17.61 30.74 -0.73
C GLU A 33 -17.49 29.83 0.50
N GLU A 34 -18.40 29.93 1.47
CA GLU A 34 -18.39 29.09 2.67
C GLU A 34 -18.62 27.62 2.32
N THR A 35 -19.56 27.34 1.41
CA THR A 35 -19.81 25.98 0.91
C THR A 35 -18.60 25.43 0.16
N VAL A 36 -17.98 26.23 -0.71
CA VAL A 36 -16.77 25.86 -1.44
C VAL A 36 -15.65 25.47 -0.47
N GLN A 37 -15.35 26.35 0.50
CA GLN A 37 -14.29 26.11 1.49
C GLN A 37 -14.56 24.84 2.29
N LYS A 38 -15.77 24.68 2.80
CA LYS A 38 -16.20 23.50 3.56
C LYS A 38 -16.00 22.18 2.80
N VAL A 39 -16.36 22.19 1.51
CA VAL A 39 -16.20 20.98 0.66
C VAL A 39 -14.73 20.69 0.39
N TYR A 40 -13.92 21.70 0.13
CA TYR A 40 -12.47 21.50 -0.08
C TYR A 40 -11.77 21.05 1.20
N ASP A 41 -12.09 21.61 2.35
CA ASP A 41 -11.52 21.20 3.64
C ASP A 41 -11.85 19.72 3.94
N ASN A 42 -13.10 19.31 3.67
CA ASN A 42 -13.48 17.90 3.81
C ASN A 42 -12.75 17.00 2.82
N LEU A 43 -12.59 17.43 1.57
CA LEU A 43 -11.87 16.67 0.55
C LEU A 43 -10.39 16.47 0.94
N ASP A 44 -9.75 17.52 1.46
CA ASP A 44 -8.36 17.44 1.90
C ASP A 44 -8.20 16.54 3.14
N PHE A 45 -9.16 16.59 4.06
CA PHE A 45 -9.20 15.65 5.19
C PHE A 45 -9.35 14.19 4.71
N GLU A 46 -10.28 13.91 3.80
CA GLU A 46 -10.49 12.56 3.27
C GLU A 46 -9.24 12.05 2.52
N ARG A 47 -8.58 12.91 1.74
CA ARG A 47 -7.31 12.58 1.07
C ARG A 47 -6.20 12.30 2.08
N GLY A 48 -6.15 13.05 3.17
CA GLY A 48 -5.20 12.82 4.27
C GLY A 48 -5.41 11.45 4.92
N VAL A 49 -6.64 11.09 5.22
CA VAL A 49 -6.99 9.76 5.75
C VAL A 49 -6.61 8.66 4.75
N GLN A 50 -6.94 8.83 3.48
CA GLN A 50 -6.58 7.85 2.45
C GLN A 50 -5.07 7.70 2.31
N ALA A 51 -4.32 8.80 2.30
CA ALA A 51 -2.86 8.79 2.23
C ALA A 51 -2.26 8.05 3.44
N PHE A 52 -2.76 8.30 4.65
CA PHE A 52 -2.33 7.61 5.86
C PHE A 52 -2.55 6.09 5.76
N LEU A 53 -3.77 5.67 5.41
CA LEU A 53 -4.10 4.25 5.28
C LEU A 53 -3.29 3.55 4.17
N THR A 54 -3.08 4.24 3.05
CA THR A 54 -2.28 3.71 1.93
C THR A 54 -0.81 3.59 2.29
N ALA A 55 -0.26 4.52 3.07
CA ALA A 55 1.15 4.52 3.45
C ALA A 55 1.49 3.57 4.61
N MET A 56 0.50 3.13 5.38
CA MET A 56 0.70 2.30 6.58
C MET A 56 1.46 0.99 6.29
N PRO A 57 1.12 0.19 5.27
CA PRO A 57 1.90 -1.01 4.93
C PRO A 57 3.34 -0.67 4.56
N GLY A 58 3.54 0.35 3.73
CA GLY A 58 4.89 0.79 3.34
C GLY A 58 5.74 1.26 4.53
N ALA A 59 5.15 1.97 5.48
CA ALA A 59 5.84 2.38 6.71
C ALA A 59 6.21 1.17 7.57
N SER A 60 5.33 0.17 7.67
CA SER A 60 5.58 -1.06 8.42
C SER A 60 6.71 -1.88 7.79
N VAL A 61 6.67 -2.07 6.48
CA VAL A 61 7.73 -2.78 5.73
C VAL A 61 9.06 -2.02 5.79
N TYR A 62 9.02 -0.67 5.78
CA TYR A 62 10.21 0.15 6.01
C TYR A 62 10.81 -0.11 7.39
N GLY A 63 9.99 -0.17 8.43
CA GLY A 63 10.43 -0.50 9.79
C GLY A 63 11.10 -1.87 9.87
N LEU A 64 10.52 -2.89 9.25
CA LEU A 64 11.13 -4.23 9.14
C LEU A 64 12.50 -4.17 8.46
N ARG A 65 12.58 -3.47 7.33
CA ARG A 65 13.84 -3.32 6.60
C ARG A 65 14.93 -2.70 7.47
N GLU A 66 14.62 -1.62 8.16
CA GLU A 66 15.61 -0.96 9.02
C GLU A 66 16.01 -1.86 10.21
N GLY A 67 15.07 -2.64 10.76
CA GLY A 67 15.35 -3.67 11.76
C GLY A 67 16.35 -4.71 11.26
N PHE A 68 16.16 -5.24 10.05
CA PHE A 68 17.11 -6.23 9.46
C PHE A 68 18.45 -5.61 9.13
N ARG A 69 18.47 -4.38 8.64
CA ARG A 69 19.71 -3.65 8.37
C ARG A 69 20.54 -3.43 9.63
N SER A 70 19.90 -3.19 10.76
CA SER A 70 20.57 -3.06 12.07
C SER A 70 21.24 -4.36 12.52
N GLN A 71 20.74 -5.51 12.03
CA GLN A 71 21.30 -6.84 12.26
C GLN A 71 22.32 -7.28 11.19
N GLY A 72 22.63 -6.42 10.24
CA GLY A 72 23.66 -6.67 9.24
C GLY A 72 23.14 -6.98 7.84
N ALA A 73 21.86 -7.24 7.64
CA ALA A 73 21.27 -7.50 6.32
C ALA A 73 21.10 -6.20 5.50
N LYS A 74 22.21 -5.71 4.93
CA LYS A 74 22.28 -4.38 4.31
C LYS A 74 22.22 -4.39 2.78
N ASP A 75 22.33 -5.56 2.15
CA ASP A 75 22.44 -5.69 0.71
C ASP A 75 21.66 -6.92 0.19
N ASN A 76 21.67 -7.10 -1.13
CA ASN A 76 20.99 -8.21 -1.81
C ASN A 76 21.67 -9.59 -1.62
N GLN A 77 22.80 -9.66 -0.94
CA GLN A 77 23.61 -10.85 -0.77
C GLN A 77 23.54 -11.40 0.66
N THR A 78 23.03 -10.60 1.58
CA THR A 78 22.92 -10.99 2.98
C THR A 78 21.52 -11.50 3.28
N VAL A 79 21.42 -12.79 3.63
CA VAL A 79 20.18 -13.44 4.10
C VAL A 79 20.21 -13.47 5.61
N LEU A 80 19.15 -12.97 6.23
CA LEU A 80 18.93 -13.10 7.66
C LEU A 80 18.19 -14.41 7.92
N ILE A 81 18.81 -15.31 8.71
CA ILE A 81 18.25 -16.61 9.05
C ILE A 81 17.83 -16.57 10.51
N MET A 82 16.55 -16.87 10.76
CA MET A 82 16.03 -17.08 12.11
C MET A 82 16.17 -18.56 12.45
N GLU A 83 16.98 -18.90 13.46
CA GLU A 83 17.21 -20.28 13.86
C GLU A 83 16.14 -20.79 14.82
N ASP A 84 15.47 -19.87 15.53
CA ASP A 84 14.41 -20.18 16.46
C ASP A 84 13.03 -19.78 15.92
N LEU A 85 11.99 -20.44 16.38
CA LEU A 85 10.61 -20.08 16.11
C LEU A 85 10.27 -18.76 16.81
N MET A 86 9.45 -17.95 16.18
CA MET A 86 8.96 -16.73 16.77
C MET A 86 7.94 -16.97 17.88
N ASP A 87 7.86 -16.06 18.82
CA ASP A 87 6.94 -16.08 19.95
C ASP A 87 6.21 -14.73 20.08
N SER A 88 5.40 -14.58 21.13
CA SER A 88 4.64 -13.35 21.39
C SER A 88 5.50 -12.12 21.70
N LYS A 89 6.82 -12.25 21.90
CA LYS A 89 7.76 -11.17 22.11
C LYS A 89 8.46 -10.73 20.84
N SER A 90 8.30 -11.52 19.76
CA SER A 90 8.90 -11.22 18.47
C SER A 90 8.18 -10.05 17.82
N LEU A 91 8.88 -8.94 17.62
CA LEU A 91 8.37 -7.76 16.91
C LEU A 91 8.50 -7.97 15.40
N PHE A 92 7.60 -8.75 14.86
CA PHE A 92 7.59 -9.09 13.45
C PHE A 92 6.18 -8.97 12.87
N LEU A 93 6.08 -8.47 11.63
CA LEU A 93 4.81 -8.29 10.94
C LEU A 93 4.30 -9.63 10.40
N THR A 94 3.12 -10.05 10.83
CA THR A 94 2.40 -11.25 10.35
C THR A 94 3.16 -12.57 10.48
N ALA A 95 4.15 -12.66 11.37
CA ALA A 95 4.88 -13.91 11.61
C ALA A 95 3.99 -15.01 12.19
N ASN A 96 4.36 -16.26 11.90
CA ASN A 96 3.84 -17.42 12.59
C ASN A 96 4.88 -17.99 13.56
N ASN A 97 4.47 -18.91 14.42
CA ASN A 97 5.32 -19.58 15.38
C ASN A 97 5.53 -21.08 15.05
N GLU A 98 5.31 -21.47 13.82
CA GLU A 98 5.39 -22.87 13.37
C GLU A 98 6.56 -23.12 12.41
N THR A 99 7.10 -22.05 11.79
CA THR A 99 8.19 -22.12 10.83
C THR A 99 9.28 -21.11 11.16
N VAL A 100 10.52 -21.45 10.81
CA VAL A 100 11.64 -20.50 10.84
C VAL A 100 11.66 -19.66 9.57
N TYR A 101 12.11 -18.42 9.70
CA TYR A 101 12.14 -17.47 8.59
C TYR A 101 13.54 -17.25 8.05
N ASN A 102 13.63 -17.13 6.72
CA ASN A 102 14.80 -16.63 6.02
C ASN A 102 14.38 -15.39 5.24
N LEU A 103 15.07 -14.27 5.48
CA LEU A 103 14.65 -12.95 5.00
C LEU A 103 15.79 -12.30 4.23
N VAL A 104 15.45 -11.70 3.10
CA VAL A 104 16.39 -10.93 2.27
C VAL A 104 15.68 -9.73 1.68
N TRP A 105 16.39 -8.61 1.58
CA TRP A 105 15.92 -7.42 0.88
C TRP A 105 16.51 -7.37 -0.52
N LEU A 106 15.64 -7.15 -1.50
CA LEU A 106 16.02 -7.06 -2.91
C LEU A 106 15.97 -5.59 -3.34
N ASP A 107 17.15 -4.99 -3.53
CA ASP A 107 17.29 -3.65 -4.10
C ASP A 107 17.60 -3.74 -5.59
N LEU A 108 16.62 -3.40 -6.43
CA LEU A 108 16.70 -3.48 -7.88
C LEU A 108 17.19 -2.19 -8.54
N LYS A 109 17.61 -1.18 -7.77
CA LYS A 109 18.08 0.11 -8.32
C LYS A 109 19.29 -0.03 -9.24
N LYS A 110 20.11 -1.07 -9.04
CA LYS A 110 21.32 -1.33 -9.85
C LYS A 110 21.09 -2.28 -11.01
N GLY A 111 19.89 -2.80 -11.17
CA GLY A 111 19.54 -3.73 -12.23
C GLY A 111 18.78 -4.96 -11.73
N PRO A 112 18.51 -5.91 -12.61
CA PRO A 112 17.82 -7.15 -12.27
C PRO A 112 18.65 -8.00 -11.29
N VAL A 113 17.95 -8.73 -10.41
CA VAL A 113 18.54 -9.67 -9.45
C VAL A 113 18.04 -11.08 -9.78
N VAL A 114 18.92 -12.05 -9.72
CA VAL A 114 18.58 -13.49 -9.82
C VAL A 114 18.54 -14.06 -8.40
N ILE A 115 17.42 -14.67 -8.05
CA ILE A 115 17.25 -15.38 -6.78
C ILE A 115 17.40 -16.86 -7.07
N GLU A 116 18.27 -17.52 -6.34
CA GLU A 116 18.37 -18.97 -6.30
C GLU A 116 17.90 -19.44 -4.91
N SER A 117 16.79 -20.18 -4.88
CA SER A 117 16.26 -20.71 -3.63
C SER A 117 16.90 -22.05 -3.27
N ALA A 118 17.07 -22.31 -1.99
CA ALA A 118 17.42 -23.63 -1.50
C ALA A 118 16.33 -24.64 -1.85
N PRO A 119 16.68 -25.94 -1.97
CA PRO A 119 15.67 -26.99 -2.15
C PRO A 119 14.78 -27.10 -0.91
N ASN A 120 13.53 -27.46 -1.12
CA ASN A 120 12.54 -27.70 -0.06
C ASN A 120 12.23 -26.51 0.86
N VAL A 121 12.36 -25.29 0.35
CA VAL A 121 11.85 -24.08 1.00
C VAL A 121 10.53 -23.66 0.37
N LEU A 122 9.73 -22.97 1.15
CA LEU A 122 8.56 -22.23 0.72
C LEU A 122 8.81 -20.75 0.98
N GLY A 123 8.67 -19.91 -0.02
CA GLY A 123 8.89 -18.48 0.13
C GLY A 123 8.06 -17.67 -0.82
N ILE A 124 7.84 -16.43 -0.45
CA ILE A 124 7.15 -15.43 -1.28
C ILE A 124 8.05 -14.21 -1.50
N ILE A 125 7.77 -13.50 -2.55
CA ILE A 125 8.33 -12.18 -2.83
C ILE A 125 7.19 -11.19 -2.77
N ASP A 126 7.32 -10.20 -1.91
CA ASP A 126 6.39 -9.10 -1.79
C ASP A 126 7.04 -7.77 -2.20
N ASP A 127 6.23 -6.83 -2.64
CA ASP A 127 6.69 -5.46 -2.85
C ASP A 127 6.77 -4.68 -1.51
N PHE A 128 7.17 -3.43 -1.59
CA PHE A 128 7.33 -2.58 -0.40
C PHE A 128 5.99 -2.20 0.27
N TRP A 129 4.86 -2.48 -0.37
CA TRP A 129 3.51 -2.33 0.19
C TRP A 129 2.90 -3.67 0.63
N PHE A 130 3.73 -4.71 0.72
CA PHE A 130 3.30 -6.06 1.09
C PHE A 130 2.34 -6.69 0.07
N HIS A 131 2.43 -6.26 -1.20
CA HIS A 131 1.71 -6.91 -2.27
C HIS A 131 2.50 -8.08 -2.82
N TYR A 132 1.80 -9.19 -3.01
CA TYR A 132 2.38 -10.40 -3.59
C TYR A 132 2.94 -10.14 -5.00
N VAL A 133 4.16 -10.59 -5.23
CA VAL A 133 4.85 -10.50 -6.52
C VAL A 133 5.08 -11.87 -7.14
N GLY A 134 5.46 -12.86 -6.32
CA GLY A 134 5.71 -14.22 -6.79
C GLY A 134 6.16 -15.16 -5.69
N ASP A 135 6.22 -16.45 -6.02
CA ASP A 135 6.68 -17.50 -5.12
C ASP A 135 8.11 -17.93 -5.42
N VAL A 136 8.79 -18.44 -4.42
CA VAL A 136 10.10 -19.08 -4.54
C VAL A 136 10.10 -20.42 -3.79
N GLY A 137 10.81 -21.41 -4.33
CA GLY A 137 10.94 -22.73 -3.70
C GLY A 137 9.89 -23.73 -4.19
N ASN A 138 9.41 -24.58 -3.28
CA ASN A 138 8.45 -25.63 -3.61
C ASN A 138 7.02 -25.11 -3.50
N GLU A 139 6.38 -24.82 -4.62
CA GLU A 139 4.93 -24.60 -4.64
C GLU A 139 4.14 -25.90 -4.65
N LEU A 140 3.00 -25.90 -3.99
CA LEU A 140 2.00 -26.96 -4.06
C LEU A 140 1.41 -27.00 -5.47
N GLY A 141 2.01 -27.80 -6.35
CA GLY A 141 1.43 -28.18 -7.65
C GLY A 141 1.96 -27.50 -8.90
N VAL A 142 2.90 -26.61 -8.81
CA VAL A 142 3.60 -26.01 -9.97
C VAL A 142 5.09 -26.27 -9.84
N GLY A 143 5.72 -26.73 -10.92
CA GLY A 143 7.09 -27.25 -10.93
C GLY A 143 8.12 -26.31 -10.28
N ARG A 144 9.16 -26.90 -9.71
CA ARG A 144 10.28 -26.22 -9.04
C ARG A 144 10.75 -24.99 -9.80
N ILE A 145 10.42 -23.81 -9.32
CA ILE A 145 11.13 -22.58 -9.72
C ILE A 145 12.38 -22.51 -8.86
N THR A 146 13.49 -23.03 -9.35
CA THR A 146 14.80 -22.94 -8.68
C THR A 146 15.52 -21.63 -9.01
N LYS A 147 15.07 -20.90 -10.03
CA LYS A 147 15.64 -19.60 -10.44
C LYS A 147 14.53 -18.68 -10.91
N LEU A 148 14.31 -17.59 -10.20
CA LEU A 148 13.43 -16.52 -10.60
C LEU A 148 14.27 -15.38 -11.19
N HIS A 149 14.01 -15.04 -12.46
CA HIS A 149 14.60 -13.86 -13.09
C HIS A 149 13.65 -12.67 -12.90
N LEU A 150 13.88 -11.89 -11.85
CA LEU A 150 13.12 -10.66 -11.61
C LEU A 150 13.57 -9.56 -12.58
N THR A 151 12.96 -9.54 -13.78
CA THR A 151 13.23 -8.51 -14.79
C THR A 151 12.41 -7.23 -14.56
N TYR A 152 11.34 -7.29 -13.79
CA TYR A 152 10.39 -6.20 -13.59
C TYR A 152 9.89 -6.13 -12.15
N LEU A 153 10.72 -5.71 -11.23
CA LEU A 153 10.19 -5.09 -10.02
C LEU A 153 10.34 -3.58 -10.18
N LEU A 154 9.21 -2.89 -10.08
CA LEU A 154 9.06 -1.46 -10.28
C LEU A 154 10.21 -0.67 -9.68
N ALA A 155 11.14 -0.24 -10.55
CA ALA A 155 11.98 0.89 -10.23
C ALA A 155 11.03 2.09 -10.13
N PHE A 156 10.76 2.60 -8.94
CA PHE A 156 10.28 3.95 -8.79
C PHE A 156 11.34 4.87 -9.38
N ARG A 157 11.17 5.24 -10.65
CA ARG A 157 11.85 6.42 -11.19
C ARG A 157 11.20 7.63 -10.52
N ARG A 158 12.04 8.46 -9.93
CA ARG A 158 11.70 9.83 -9.57
C ARG A 158 11.19 10.58 -10.78
#